data_9e08405355edb12f62921d9c56721f69
#
_entry.id   9e08405355edb12f62921d9c56721f69
#
_cell.length_a   1.000
_cell.length_b   1.000
_cell.length_c   1.000
_cell.angle_alpha   90.00
_cell.angle_beta   90.00
_cell.angle_gamma   90.00
#
_symmetry.space_group_name_H-M   'P 1'
#
loop_
_entity.id
_entity.type
_entity.pdbx_description
1 polymer ?
#
loop_
_entity_poly.entity_id
_entity_poly.type
_entity_poly.pdbx_seq_one_letter_code
_entity_poly.pdbx_strand_id
1 'polypeptide(L)'
;GRFAASASSGLAANLREAIYANIQTFSFSNIDKFSVPGLVTRMTTDITNVQNAFMMVIRIAVRSPLMLIFSYIMCLIISPKLSLTFLIALAFLVVVIGAIMVVTLRIFSQVFRKYDDLNASVQENISAIRVVKAFVREDHENDKFAKASSNLYRLFVKAEGLLAFNNPAMMTAVYFCIIMVSWLG
;
A
#
# COMPACT_ATOMS: atom_id res chain seq x y z
N GLY A 1 17.62 12.34 3.96
CA GLY A 1 17.43 11.55 5.18
C GLY A 1 17.06 12.37 6.41
N ARG A 2 17.95 13.22 6.92
CA ARG A 2 17.74 13.97 8.21
C ARG A 2 16.51 14.89 8.17
N PHE A 3 16.30 15.64 7.10
CA PHE A 3 15.13 16.53 6.97
C PHE A 3 13.81 15.78 6.96
N ALA A 4 13.73 14.65 6.27
CA ALA A 4 12.52 13.83 6.27
C ALA A 4 12.23 13.23 7.66
N ALA A 5 13.25 12.79 8.37
CA ALA A 5 13.11 12.31 9.73
C ALA A 5 12.67 13.43 10.69
N SER A 6 13.27 14.61 10.62
CA SER A 6 12.90 15.77 11.44
C SER A 6 11.46 16.22 11.15
N ALA A 7 11.07 16.31 9.86
CA ALA A 7 9.71 16.68 9.46
C ALA A 7 8.67 15.66 9.94
N SER A 8 8.96 14.36 9.81
CA SER A 8 8.05 13.31 10.26
C SER A 8 7.90 13.26 11.78
N SER A 9 8.98 13.48 12.51
CA SER A 9 8.94 13.57 13.98
C SER A 9 8.17 14.79 14.45
N GLY A 10 8.36 15.96 13.80
CA GLY A 10 7.58 17.17 14.07
C GLY A 10 6.09 16.97 13.80
N LEU A 11 5.75 16.36 12.67
CA LEU A 11 4.36 16.02 12.37
C LEU A 11 3.74 15.12 13.45
N ALA A 12 4.47 14.07 13.88
CA ALA A 12 3.98 13.16 14.91
C ALA A 12 3.81 13.84 16.27
N ALA A 13 4.71 14.75 16.62
CA ALA A 13 4.60 15.54 17.85
C ALA A 13 3.35 16.44 17.83
N ASN A 14 3.15 17.18 16.75
CA ASN A 14 1.99 18.05 16.57
C ASN A 14 0.66 17.26 16.54
N LEU A 15 0.65 16.07 15.90
CA LEU A 15 -0.53 15.19 15.89
C LEU A 15 -0.86 14.68 17.29
N ARG A 16 0.15 14.27 18.09
CA ARG A 16 -0.06 13.84 19.48
C ARG A 16 -0.65 14.97 20.32
N GLU A 17 -0.07 16.17 20.21
CA GLU A 17 -0.56 17.34 20.91
C GLU A 17 -2.00 17.69 20.53
N ALA A 18 -2.31 17.73 19.22
CA ALA A 18 -3.65 18.05 18.75
C ALA A 18 -4.68 16.99 19.16
N ILE A 19 -4.34 15.69 19.08
CA ILE A 19 -5.23 14.62 19.52
C ILE A 19 -5.42 14.68 21.03
N TYR A 20 -4.38 14.90 21.79
CA TYR A 20 -4.47 15.02 23.24
C TYR A 20 -5.34 16.20 23.66
N ALA A 21 -5.13 17.38 23.06
CA ALA A 21 -5.96 18.56 23.31
C ALA A 21 -7.44 18.29 22.95
N ASN A 22 -7.72 17.59 21.86
CA ASN A 22 -9.07 17.24 21.46
C ASN A 22 -9.72 16.24 22.45
N ILE A 23 -8.95 15.24 22.93
CA ILE A 23 -9.45 14.28 23.94
C ILE A 23 -9.85 15.01 25.23
N GLN A 24 -9.15 16.07 25.63
CA GLN A 24 -9.49 16.86 26.83
C GLN A 24 -10.83 17.59 26.69
N THR A 25 -11.31 17.81 25.47
CA THR A 25 -12.62 18.42 25.23
C THR A 25 -13.76 17.41 25.16
N PHE A 26 -13.47 16.11 25.24
CA PHE A 26 -14.50 15.06 25.13
C PHE A 26 -15.42 15.05 26.35
N SER A 27 -16.72 14.89 26.10
CA SER A 27 -17.70 14.57 27.14
C SER A 27 -17.55 13.11 27.58
N PHE A 28 -18.09 12.78 28.76
CA PHE A 28 -18.11 11.39 29.26
C PHE A 28 -18.73 10.41 28.25
N SER A 29 -19.81 10.82 27.58
CA SER A 29 -20.45 10.01 26.52
C SER A 29 -19.52 9.72 25.31
N ASN A 30 -18.63 10.64 24.98
CA ASN A 30 -17.65 10.44 23.92
C ASN A 30 -16.54 9.45 24.35
N ILE A 31 -16.10 9.53 25.60
CA ILE A 31 -15.09 8.63 26.16
C ILE A 31 -15.62 7.18 26.18
N ASP A 32 -16.88 6.99 26.58
CA ASP A 32 -17.51 5.67 26.58
C ASP A 32 -17.61 5.08 25.17
N LYS A 33 -17.88 5.92 24.17
CA LYS A 33 -17.98 5.51 22.77
C LYS A 33 -16.65 5.04 22.17
N PHE A 34 -15.54 5.68 22.54
CA PHE A 34 -14.23 5.40 21.93
C PHE A 34 -13.36 4.41 22.69
N SER A 35 -13.71 4.04 23.89
CA SER A 35 -12.93 3.24 24.85
C SER A 35 -11.52 3.81 25.13
N VAL A 36 -11.10 3.78 26.37
CA VAL A 36 -9.76 4.30 26.77
C VAL A 36 -8.61 3.57 26.07
N PRO A 37 -8.60 2.22 25.95
CA PRO A 37 -7.56 1.51 25.22
C PRO A 37 -7.48 1.92 23.74
N GLY A 38 -8.64 2.18 23.10
CA GLY A 38 -8.69 2.64 21.71
C GLY A 38 -8.07 4.02 21.51
N LEU A 39 -8.30 4.95 22.43
CA LEU A 39 -7.67 6.28 22.40
C LEU A 39 -6.16 6.21 22.59
N VAL A 40 -5.69 5.36 23.49
CA VAL A 40 -4.25 5.12 23.70
C VAL A 40 -3.59 4.55 22.45
N THR A 41 -4.20 3.57 21.80
CA THR A 41 -3.70 2.99 20.55
C THR A 41 -3.59 4.04 19.45
N ARG A 42 -4.56 4.94 19.30
CA ARG A 42 -4.51 6.04 18.33
C ARG A 42 -3.37 7.00 18.61
N MET A 43 -3.13 7.36 19.86
CA MET A 43 -2.04 8.27 20.23
C MET A 43 -0.64 7.65 20.10
N THR A 44 -0.54 6.34 20.16
CA THR A 44 0.74 5.62 20.11
C THR A 44 0.98 4.97 18.76
N THR A 45 0.28 3.90 18.46
CA THR A 45 0.52 3.05 17.29
C THR A 45 0.11 3.74 15.99
N ASP A 46 -1.09 4.34 15.94
CA ASP A 46 -1.58 4.95 14.70
C ASP A 46 -0.74 6.16 14.30
N ILE A 47 -0.39 7.03 15.25
CA ILE A 47 0.50 8.18 14.96
C ILE A 47 1.88 7.69 14.52
N THR A 48 2.41 6.63 15.11
CA THR A 48 3.71 6.07 14.68
C THR A 48 3.64 5.50 13.27
N ASN A 49 2.54 4.85 12.90
CA ASN A 49 2.31 4.37 11.53
C ASN A 49 2.20 5.53 10.54
N VAL A 50 1.47 6.58 10.88
CA VAL A 50 1.38 7.81 10.07
C VAL A 50 2.74 8.48 9.93
N GLN A 51 3.53 8.57 11.00
CA GLN A 51 4.89 9.12 10.98
C GLN A 51 5.80 8.34 10.02
N ASN A 52 5.78 7.01 10.09
CA ASN A 52 6.59 6.15 9.24
C ASN A 52 6.16 6.24 7.76
N ALA A 53 4.85 6.25 7.50
CA ALA A 53 4.31 6.42 6.16
C ALA A 53 4.71 7.78 5.56
N PHE A 54 4.55 8.86 6.31
CA PHE A 54 4.91 10.21 5.90
C PHE A 54 6.40 10.33 5.61
N MET A 55 7.27 9.78 6.49
CA MET A 55 8.71 9.76 6.28
C MET A 55 9.09 9.01 5.00
N MET A 56 8.44 7.87 4.72
CA MET A 56 8.67 7.07 3.52
C MET A 56 8.23 7.82 2.26
N VAL A 57 7.03 8.40 2.29
CA VAL A 57 6.48 9.15 1.14
C VAL A 57 7.37 10.34 0.80
N ILE A 58 7.76 11.18 1.77
CA ILE A 58 8.64 12.32 1.51
C ILE A 58 9.98 11.85 0.95
N ARG A 59 10.57 10.81 1.52
CA ARG A 59 11.87 10.29 1.05
C ARG A 59 11.81 9.84 -0.40
N ILE A 60 10.76 9.11 -0.78
CA ILE A 60 10.58 8.61 -2.14
C ILE A 60 10.17 9.74 -3.08
N ALA A 61 9.18 10.55 -2.72
CA ALA A 61 8.64 11.63 -3.56
C ALA A 61 9.66 12.72 -3.90
N VAL A 62 10.63 12.97 -3.03
CA VAL A 62 11.71 13.94 -3.31
C VAL A 62 12.86 13.29 -4.05
N ARG A 63 13.30 12.09 -3.60
CA ARG A 63 14.49 11.47 -4.16
C ARG A 63 14.28 10.98 -5.60
N SER A 64 13.14 10.33 -5.88
CA SER A 64 12.92 9.68 -7.17
C SER A 64 12.83 10.67 -8.34
N PRO A 65 12.06 11.78 -8.27
CA PRO A 65 12.04 12.76 -9.35
C PRO A 65 13.40 13.44 -9.56
N LEU A 66 14.10 13.78 -8.47
CA LEU A 66 15.42 14.39 -8.57
C LEU A 66 16.43 13.47 -9.27
N MET A 67 16.47 12.19 -8.87
CA MET A 67 17.34 11.19 -9.52
C MET A 67 17.00 11.05 -11.01
N LEU A 68 15.71 11.00 -11.36
CA LEU A 68 15.27 10.89 -12.74
C LEU A 68 15.69 12.11 -13.56
N ILE A 69 15.44 13.32 -13.05
CA ILE A 69 15.80 14.59 -13.73
C ILE A 69 17.32 14.68 -13.93
N PHE A 70 18.10 14.46 -12.87
CA PHE A 70 19.56 14.54 -12.97
C PHE A 70 20.12 13.49 -13.92
N SER A 71 19.65 12.24 -13.85
CA SER A 71 20.09 11.18 -14.75
C SER A 71 19.76 11.50 -16.21
N TYR A 72 18.59 12.08 -16.47
CA TYR A 72 18.16 12.45 -17.81
C TYR A 72 18.97 13.64 -18.36
N ILE A 73 19.22 14.66 -17.54
CA ILE A 73 20.08 15.80 -17.90
C ILE A 73 21.49 15.33 -18.25
N MET A 74 22.08 14.45 -17.43
CA MET A 74 23.41 13.89 -17.72
C MET A 74 23.42 13.09 -19.02
N CYS A 75 22.36 12.33 -19.30
CA CYS A 75 22.22 11.60 -20.56
C CYS A 75 22.14 12.53 -21.78
N LEU A 76 21.43 13.66 -21.67
CA LEU A 76 21.34 14.69 -22.71
C LEU A 76 22.70 15.32 -22.99
N ILE A 77 23.51 15.59 -21.97
CA ILE A 77 24.84 16.20 -22.12
C ILE A 77 25.81 15.25 -22.84
N ILE A 78 25.71 13.93 -22.52
CA ILE A 78 26.60 12.92 -23.13
C ILE A 78 26.22 12.68 -24.59
N SER A 79 24.95 12.42 -24.89
CA SER A 79 24.47 12.18 -26.25
C SER A 79 22.96 12.41 -26.37
N PRO A 80 22.53 13.47 -27.07
CA PRO A 80 21.10 13.72 -27.32
C PRO A 80 20.39 12.58 -28.07
N LYS A 81 21.12 11.90 -28.98
CA LYS A 81 20.60 10.75 -29.73
C LYS A 81 20.23 9.57 -28.79
N LEU A 82 21.12 9.25 -27.87
CA LEU A 82 20.92 8.16 -26.92
C LEU A 82 19.85 8.51 -25.87
N SER A 83 19.74 9.80 -25.51
CA SER A 83 18.71 10.24 -24.54
C SER A 83 17.29 10.00 -25.03
N LEU A 84 17.05 10.05 -26.35
CA LEU A 84 15.74 9.73 -26.92
C LEU A 84 15.35 8.28 -26.67
N THR A 85 16.30 7.35 -26.72
CA THR A 85 16.06 5.93 -26.39
C THR A 85 15.57 5.75 -24.95
N PHE A 86 16.20 6.46 -24.00
CA PHE A 86 15.76 6.43 -22.61
C PHE A 86 14.38 7.05 -22.40
N LEU A 87 14.05 8.11 -23.15
CA LEU A 87 12.72 8.72 -23.09
C LEU A 87 11.62 7.77 -23.57
N ILE A 88 11.88 7.03 -24.66
CA ILE A 88 10.95 6.02 -25.18
C ILE A 88 10.76 4.89 -24.16
N ALA A 89 11.85 4.39 -23.57
CA ALA A 89 11.79 3.36 -22.53
C ALA A 89 11.04 3.85 -21.29
N LEU A 90 11.23 5.09 -20.88
CA LEU A 90 10.53 5.70 -19.76
C LEU A 90 9.03 5.82 -20.05
N ALA A 91 8.66 6.31 -21.25
CA ALA A 91 7.26 6.40 -21.65
C ALA A 91 6.58 5.02 -21.67
N PHE A 92 7.26 4.00 -22.20
CA PHE A 92 6.80 2.62 -22.17
C PHE A 92 6.55 2.14 -20.72
N LEU A 93 7.49 2.36 -19.81
CA LEU A 93 7.36 1.96 -18.40
C LEU A 93 6.21 2.69 -17.73
N VAL A 94 6.05 4.00 -17.94
CA VAL A 94 4.95 4.77 -17.35
C VAL A 94 3.59 4.21 -17.79
N VAL A 95 3.44 3.89 -19.07
CA VAL A 95 2.19 3.33 -19.62
C VAL A 95 1.93 1.94 -19.04
N VAL A 96 2.93 1.06 -19.08
CA VAL A 96 2.76 -0.34 -18.60
C VAL A 96 2.52 -0.41 -17.11
N ILE A 97 3.34 0.28 -16.31
CA ILE A 97 3.18 0.29 -14.84
C ILE A 97 1.88 0.99 -14.45
N GLY A 98 1.52 2.09 -15.12
CA GLY A 98 0.27 2.79 -14.91
C GLY A 98 -0.96 1.89 -15.18
N ALA A 99 -0.93 1.14 -16.29
CA ALA A 99 -2.00 0.19 -16.61
C ALA A 99 -2.10 -0.93 -15.55
N ILE A 100 -0.97 -1.53 -15.17
CA ILE A 100 -0.93 -2.55 -14.11
C ILE A 100 -1.51 -1.97 -12.82
N MET A 101 -1.11 -0.77 -12.42
CA MET A 101 -1.56 -0.15 -11.18
C MET A 101 -3.07 0.11 -11.17
N VAL A 102 -3.63 0.67 -12.24
CA VAL A 102 -5.07 0.94 -12.34
C VAL A 102 -5.89 -0.35 -12.22
N VAL A 103 -5.47 -1.42 -12.89
CA VAL A 103 -6.17 -2.72 -12.83
C VAL A 103 -6.03 -3.34 -11.44
N THR A 104 -4.82 -3.32 -10.88
CA THR A 104 -4.52 -3.90 -9.56
C THR A 104 -5.29 -3.20 -8.45
N LEU A 105 -5.37 -1.86 -8.45
CA LEU A 105 -6.14 -1.11 -7.45
C LEU A 105 -7.63 -1.49 -7.45
N ARG A 106 -8.22 -1.74 -8.62
CA ARG A 106 -9.61 -2.22 -8.73
C ARG A 106 -9.79 -3.60 -8.11
N ILE A 107 -8.83 -4.50 -8.32
CA ILE A 107 -8.87 -5.84 -7.74
C ILE A 107 -8.67 -5.77 -6.21
N PHE A 108 -7.71 -4.99 -5.72
CA PHE A 108 -7.50 -4.81 -4.29
C PHE A 108 -8.72 -4.22 -3.57
N SER A 109 -9.45 -3.30 -4.20
CA SER A 109 -10.71 -2.81 -3.65
C SER A 109 -11.76 -3.92 -3.44
N GLN A 110 -11.76 -4.94 -4.29
CA GLN A 110 -12.63 -6.13 -4.11
C GLN A 110 -12.07 -7.07 -3.03
N VAL A 111 -10.75 -7.23 -2.98
CA VAL A 111 -10.05 -8.02 -1.95
C VAL A 111 -10.40 -7.48 -0.56
N PHE A 112 -10.27 -6.18 -0.33
CA PHE A 112 -10.57 -5.59 0.99
C PHE A 112 -12.03 -5.82 1.40
N ARG A 113 -12.98 -5.64 0.50
CA ARG A 113 -14.40 -5.93 0.79
C ARG A 113 -14.62 -7.40 1.16
N LYS A 114 -14.00 -8.33 0.44
CA LYS A 114 -14.10 -9.76 0.74
C LYS A 114 -13.39 -10.15 2.02
N TYR A 115 -12.34 -9.44 2.36
CA TYR A 115 -11.64 -9.60 3.64
C TYR A 115 -12.51 -9.14 4.82
N ASP A 116 -13.20 -8.01 4.67
CA ASP A 116 -14.14 -7.52 5.69
C ASP A 116 -15.33 -8.49 5.87
N ASP A 117 -15.90 -9.03 4.76
CA ASP A 117 -16.95 -10.04 4.79
C ASP A 117 -16.48 -11.30 5.54
N LEU A 118 -15.24 -11.76 5.31
CA LEU A 118 -14.64 -12.90 5.97
C LEU A 118 -14.48 -12.65 7.47
N ASN A 119 -13.93 -11.49 7.84
CA ASN A 119 -13.73 -11.10 9.25
C ASN A 119 -15.07 -11.01 10.01
N ALA A 120 -16.10 -10.42 9.39
CA ALA A 120 -17.43 -10.36 9.97
C ALA A 120 -18.01 -11.76 10.20
N SER A 121 -17.85 -12.67 9.23
CA SER A 121 -18.29 -14.07 9.35
C SER A 121 -17.57 -14.81 10.48
N VAL A 122 -16.25 -14.60 10.62
CA VAL A 122 -15.47 -15.19 11.72
C VAL A 122 -15.93 -14.65 13.07
N GLN A 123 -16.14 -13.35 13.18
CA GLN A 123 -16.59 -12.71 14.41
C GLN A 123 -17.99 -13.18 14.82
N GLU A 124 -18.91 -13.33 13.85
CA GLU A 124 -20.24 -13.89 14.04
C GLU A 124 -20.16 -15.34 14.58
N ASN A 125 -19.35 -16.18 13.91
CA ASN A 125 -19.16 -17.58 14.30
C ASN A 125 -18.59 -17.72 15.71
N ILE A 126 -17.53 -16.95 16.04
CA ILE A 126 -16.93 -16.97 17.39
C ILE A 126 -17.94 -16.52 18.44
N SER A 127 -18.73 -15.49 18.15
CA SER A 127 -19.76 -15.00 19.06
C SER A 127 -20.88 -16.02 19.29
N ALA A 128 -21.24 -16.76 18.25
CA ALA A 128 -22.28 -17.78 18.26
C ALA A 128 -21.75 -19.20 18.49
N ILE A 129 -20.50 -19.39 18.89
CA ILE A 129 -19.83 -20.70 18.93
C ILE A 129 -20.59 -21.74 19.80
N ARG A 130 -21.24 -21.28 20.86
CA ARG A 130 -22.06 -22.17 21.73
C ARG A 130 -23.26 -22.73 20.97
N VAL A 131 -23.87 -21.94 20.11
CA VAL A 131 -25.02 -22.34 19.28
C VAL A 131 -24.54 -23.29 18.18
N VAL A 132 -23.44 -22.99 17.49
CA VAL A 132 -22.85 -23.87 16.49
C VAL A 132 -22.57 -25.25 17.08
N LYS A 133 -21.97 -25.30 18.26
CA LYS A 133 -21.69 -26.55 18.98
C LYS A 133 -22.93 -27.27 19.42
N ALA A 134 -23.95 -26.58 19.94
CA ALA A 134 -25.18 -27.17 20.39
C ALA A 134 -25.98 -27.86 19.25
N PHE A 135 -25.88 -27.32 18.04
CA PHE A 135 -26.56 -27.87 16.85
C PHE A 135 -25.65 -28.74 15.96
N VAL A 136 -24.41 -29.03 16.40
CA VAL A 136 -23.43 -29.87 15.68
C VAL A 136 -23.27 -29.38 14.21
N ARG A 137 -23.07 -28.06 14.03
CA ARG A 137 -22.97 -27.43 12.71
C ARG A 137 -21.55 -26.97 12.33
N GLU A 138 -20.54 -27.51 13.00
CA GLU A 138 -19.14 -27.18 12.77
C GLU A 138 -18.72 -27.40 11.32
N ASP A 139 -19.14 -28.49 10.70
CA ASP A 139 -18.76 -28.82 9.31
C ASP A 139 -19.36 -27.81 8.34
N HIS A 140 -20.59 -27.36 8.56
CA HIS A 140 -21.24 -26.34 7.74
C HIS A 140 -20.50 -24.99 7.81
N GLU A 141 -20.13 -24.59 9.01
CA GLU A 141 -19.37 -23.34 9.20
C GLU A 141 -17.95 -23.43 8.64
N ASN A 142 -17.30 -24.58 8.77
CA ASN A 142 -16.00 -24.85 8.15
C ASN A 142 -16.07 -24.76 6.61
N ASP A 143 -17.10 -25.33 6.00
CA ASP A 143 -17.31 -25.26 4.56
C ASP A 143 -17.57 -23.82 4.08
N LYS A 144 -18.38 -23.07 4.82
CA LYS A 144 -18.65 -21.65 4.56
C LYS A 144 -17.37 -20.83 4.61
N PHE A 145 -16.57 -21.02 5.64
CA PHE A 145 -15.28 -20.36 5.80
C PHE A 145 -14.30 -20.76 4.69
N ALA A 146 -14.18 -22.04 4.38
CA ALA A 146 -13.30 -22.56 3.32
C ALA A 146 -13.64 -21.95 1.95
N LYS A 147 -14.93 -21.82 1.62
CA LYS A 147 -15.38 -21.17 0.38
C LYS A 147 -15.03 -19.68 0.36
N ALA A 148 -15.27 -18.95 1.44
CA ALA A 148 -14.94 -17.54 1.55
C ALA A 148 -13.43 -17.30 1.44
N SER A 149 -12.63 -18.10 2.15
CA SER A 149 -11.17 -18.09 2.11
C SER A 149 -10.62 -18.40 0.71
N SER A 150 -11.17 -19.41 0.03
CA SER A 150 -10.79 -19.78 -1.33
C SER A 150 -11.08 -18.66 -2.34
N ASN A 151 -12.22 -17.98 -2.20
CA ASN A 151 -12.55 -16.83 -3.05
C ASN A 151 -11.60 -15.66 -2.82
N LEU A 152 -11.27 -15.38 -1.58
CA LEU A 152 -10.29 -14.36 -1.21
C LEU A 152 -8.90 -14.69 -1.76
N TYR A 153 -8.47 -15.95 -1.60
CA TYR A 153 -7.20 -16.45 -2.15
C TYR A 153 -7.10 -16.23 -3.66
N ARG A 154 -8.16 -16.58 -4.42
CA ARG A 154 -8.18 -16.38 -5.88
C ARG A 154 -8.02 -14.91 -6.28
N LEU A 155 -8.65 -14.00 -5.54
CA LEU A 155 -8.51 -12.57 -5.79
C LEU A 155 -7.10 -12.07 -5.49
N PHE A 156 -6.48 -12.52 -4.39
CA PHE A 156 -5.10 -12.21 -4.07
C PHE A 156 -4.14 -12.73 -5.14
N VAL A 157 -4.24 -14.00 -5.53
CA VAL A 157 -3.41 -14.59 -6.59
C VAL A 157 -3.55 -13.81 -7.90
N LYS A 158 -4.75 -13.34 -8.23
CA LYS A 158 -4.96 -12.52 -9.42
C LYS A 158 -4.31 -11.13 -9.30
N ALA A 159 -4.41 -10.50 -8.14
CA ALA A 159 -3.76 -9.20 -7.88
C ALA A 159 -2.24 -9.33 -7.92
N GLU A 160 -1.68 -10.29 -7.21
CA GLU A 160 -0.24 -10.56 -7.15
C GLU A 160 0.32 -11.00 -8.49
N GLY A 161 -0.43 -11.82 -9.26
CA GLY A 161 -0.05 -12.22 -10.60
C GLY A 161 0.10 -11.02 -11.55
N LEU A 162 -0.77 -10.01 -11.44
CA LEU A 162 -0.62 -8.76 -12.20
C LEU A 162 0.59 -7.95 -11.73
N LEU A 163 0.83 -7.85 -10.43
CA LEU A 163 2.01 -7.16 -9.89
C LEU A 163 3.32 -7.86 -10.29
N ALA A 164 3.31 -9.17 -10.43
CA ALA A 164 4.47 -9.94 -10.86
C ALA A 164 4.96 -9.53 -12.27
N PHE A 165 4.08 -9.02 -13.14
CA PHE A 165 4.45 -8.48 -14.45
C PHE A 165 5.30 -7.22 -14.39
N ASN A 166 5.34 -6.54 -13.25
CA ASN A 166 6.15 -5.33 -13.06
C ASN A 166 7.65 -5.61 -13.29
N ASN A 167 8.15 -6.73 -12.77
CA ASN A 167 9.56 -7.07 -12.91
C ASN A 167 9.96 -7.42 -14.36
N PRO A 168 9.26 -8.27 -15.12
CA PRO A 168 9.50 -8.49 -16.54
C PRO A 168 9.44 -7.19 -17.38
N ALA A 169 8.46 -6.32 -17.12
CA ALA A 169 8.34 -5.06 -17.84
C ALA A 169 9.56 -4.15 -17.63
N MET A 170 10.00 -4.04 -16.37
CA MET A 170 11.19 -3.25 -16.00
C MET A 170 12.46 -3.83 -16.63
N MET A 171 12.65 -5.15 -16.56
CA MET A 171 13.81 -5.82 -17.18
C MET A 171 13.81 -5.68 -18.70
N THR A 172 12.65 -5.77 -19.36
CA THR A 172 12.52 -5.57 -20.80
C THR A 172 12.96 -4.16 -21.18
N ALA A 173 12.54 -3.12 -20.44
CA ALA A 173 12.95 -1.75 -20.69
C ALA A 173 14.46 -1.55 -20.50
N VAL A 174 15.05 -2.15 -19.46
CA VAL A 174 16.50 -2.08 -19.20
C VAL A 174 17.28 -2.75 -20.32
N TYR A 175 16.95 -3.97 -20.71
CA TYR A 175 17.63 -4.68 -21.79
C TYR A 175 17.44 -3.99 -23.13
N PHE A 176 16.26 -3.44 -23.40
CA PHE A 176 16.04 -2.60 -24.59
C PHE A 176 16.98 -1.43 -24.61
N CYS A 177 17.14 -0.70 -23.51
CA CYS A 177 18.10 0.41 -23.43
C CYS A 177 19.54 -0.05 -23.65
N ILE A 178 19.96 -1.17 -23.07
CA ILE A 178 21.32 -1.69 -23.24
C ILE A 178 21.60 -2.04 -24.71
N ILE A 179 20.67 -2.75 -25.37
CA ILE A 179 20.79 -3.12 -26.78
C ILE A 179 20.88 -1.85 -27.66
N MET A 180 19.97 -0.90 -27.44
CA MET A 180 19.95 0.34 -28.22
C MET A 180 21.20 1.19 -28.02
N VAL A 181 21.71 1.31 -26.81
CA VAL A 181 22.96 2.02 -26.53
C VAL A 181 24.13 1.31 -27.17
N SER A 182 24.18 -0.02 -27.17
CA SER A 182 25.24 -0.79 -27.83
C SER A 182 25.17 -0.75 -29.37
N TRP A 183 23.98 -0.54 -29.95
CA TRP A 183 23.78 -0.45 -31.37
C TRP A 183 24.07 0.96 -31.92
N LEU A 184 23.69 1.99 -31.18
CA LEU A 184 23.76 3.40 -31.63
C LEU A 184 25.02 4.13 -31.15
N GLY A 185 25.74 3.61 -30.16
CA GLY A 185 26.97 4.15 -29.58
C GLY A 185 28.17 3.48 -30.16
#